data_1f51fa91cd0abc3761e68366557d4510
#
_entry.id   1f51fa91cd0abc3761e68366557d4510
#
_cell.length_a   1.000
_cell.length_b   1.000
_cell.length_c   1.000
_cell.angle_alpha   90.00
_cell.angle_beta   90.00
_cell.angle_gamma   90.00
#
_symmetry.space_group_name_H-M   'P 1'
#
loop_
_entity.id
_entity.type
_entity.pdbx_description
1 polymer ?
#
loop_
_entity_poly.entity_id
_entity_poly.type
_entity_poly.pdbx_seq_one_letter_code
_entity_poly.pdbx_strand_id
1 'polypeptide(L)'
;GRKLSAPAIAPDARARMEAQLATALATWEQNRDDADALIWVGRRTAYLGRFREAIAIFTDGIARHPDDARFYRHRGHRHLTVREIDLAIADFEKAAALVKDQPDQVEPDGQPNARNIPTSTLQSNIYYHLALGYYLKRDFARAADTWRQARDVVRNADNLVAASHWLYLSLRRAGKAEEAAAVLVPIDARLEV
;
A
#
# COMPACT_ATOMS: atom_id res chain seq x y z
N GLY A 1 2.68 26.15 6.76
CA GLY A 1 1.74 25.30 6.05
C GLY A 1 0.57 24.94 6.95
N ARG A 2 -0.55 24.51 6.37
CA ARG A 2 -1.74 24.11 7.13
C ARG A 2 -1.46 22.79 7.85
N LYS A 3 -1.73 22.71 9.16
CA LYS A 3 -1.63 21.47 9.92
C LYS A 3 -2.68 20.48 9.39
N LEU A 4 -2.25 19.29 9.00
CA LEU A 4 -3.15 18.20 8.64
C LEU A 4 -3.53 17.44 9.92
N SER A 5 -4.82 17.16 10.08
CA SER A 5 -5.34 16.32 11.15
C SER A 5 -5.99 15.07 10.56
N ALA A 6 -5.95 13.96 11.29
CA ALA A 6 -6.70 12.79 10.91
C ALA A 6 -8.21 13.09 10.92
N PRO A 7 -9.01 12.46 10.05
CA PRO A 7 -10.47 12.59 10.08
C PRO A 7 -11.03 12.18 11.45
N ALA A 8 -12.13 12.79 11.85
CA ALA A 8 -12.83 12.39 13.06
C ALA A 8 -13.40 10.97 12.89
N ILE A 9 -13.19 10.14 13.89
CA ILE A 9 -13.74 8.77 13.95
C ILE A 9 -14.94 8.80 14.89
N ALA A 10 -16.08 8.25 14.47
CA ALA A 10 -17.26 8.13 15.31
C ALA A 10 -16.95 7.36 16.62
N PRO A 11 -17.53 7.75 17.77
CA PRO A 11 -17.18 7.17 19.07
C PRO A 11 -17.24 5.63 19.10
N ASP A 12 -18.30 5.03 18.59
CA ASP A 12 -18.47 3.57 18.58
C ASP A 12 -17.45 2.87 17.68
N ALA A 13 -17.09 3.49 16.52
CA ALA A 13 -16.05 2.96 15.65
C ALA A 13 -14.68 3.06 16.32
N ARG A 14 -14.40 4.16 17.01
CA ARG A 14 -13.18 4.34 17.81
C ARG A 14 -13.06 3.27 18.89
N ALA A 15 -14.12 3.05 19.68
CA ALA A 15 -14.12 2.05 20.74
C ALA A 15 -13.82 0.64 20.20
N ARG A 16 -14.42 0.26 19.04
CA ARG A 16 -14.10 -1.02 18.38
C ARG A 16 -12.64 -1.10 17.93
N MET A 17 -12.11 -0.04 17.34
CA MET A 17 -10.70 0.00 16.89
C MET A 17 -9.73 -0.08 18.07
N GLU A 18 -10.04 0.57 19.20
CA GLU A 18 -9.23 0.52 20.42
C GLU A 18 -9.25 -0.89 21.04
N ALA A 19 -10.41 -1.56 21.06
CA ALA A 19 -10.50 -2.95 21.48
C ALA A 19 -9.67 -3.89 20.58
N GLN A 20 -9.72 -3.68 19.27
CA GLN A 20 -8.92 -4.45 18.33
C GLN A 20 -7.40 -4.20 18.50
N LEU A 21 -7.00 -2.99 18.82
CA LEU A 21 -5.60 -2.68 19.15
C LEU A 21 -5.18 -3.38 20.46
N ALA A 22 -6.04 -3.35 21.48
CA ALA A 22 -5.75 -4.04 22.74
C ALA A 22 -5.57 -5.55 22.53
N THR A 23 -6.41 -6.18 21.69
CA THR A 23 -6.26 -7.59 21.34
C THR A 23 -4.94 -7.84 20.59
N ALA A 24 -4.59 -7.01 19.62
CA ALA A 24 -3.34 -7.17 18.87
C ALA A 24 -2.10 -7.03 19.78
N LEU A 25 -2.12 -6.08 20.74
CA LEU A 25 -1.08 -5.92 21.74
C LEU A 25 -0.95 -7.16 22.62
N ALA A 26 -2.05 -7.68 23.15
CA ALA A 26 -2.06 -8.87 23.98
C ALA A 26 -1.52 -10.11 23.25
N THR A 27 -1.83 -10.25 21.95
CA THR A 27 -1.29 -11.32 21.11
C THR A 27 0.23 -11.18 20.95
N TRP A 28 0.70 -9.98 20.64
CA TRP A 28 2.14 -9.72 20.46
C TRP A 28 2.93 -9.88 21.78
N GLU A 29 2.33 -9.55 22.93
CA GLU A 29 2.97 -9.75 24.24
C GLU A 29 3.24 -11.22 24.58
N GLN A 30 2.45 -12.14 24.04
CA GLN A 30 2.65 -13.58 24.20
C GLN A 30 3.88 -14.11 23.44
N ASN A 31 4.18 -13.51 22.29
CA ASN A 31 5.36 -13.82 21.48
C ASN A 31 5.85 -12.56 20.77
N ARG A 32 6.82 -11.88 21.38
CA ARG A 32 7.34 -10.61 20.87
C ARG A 32 8.20 -10.73 19.60
N ASP A 33 8.56 -11.95 19.21
CA ASP A 33 9.29 -12.22 17.97
C ASP A 33 8.35 -12.55 16.79
N ASP A 34 7.05 -12.57 17.04
CA ASP A 34 6.04 -12.81 16.01
C ASP A 34 5.86 -11.56 15.13
N ALA A 35 6.34 -11.67 13.88
CA ALA A 35 6.24 -10.60 12.88
C ALA A 35 4.79 -10.27 12.54
N ASP A 36 3.91 -11.28 12.42
CA ASP A 36 2.50 -11.08 12.09
C ASP A 36 1.78 -10.31 13.20
N ALA A 37 2.00 -10.69 14.45
CA ALA A 37 1.43 -10.00 15.59
C ALA A 37 1.88 -8.53 15.65
N LEU A 38 3.17 -8.24 15.43
CA LEU A 38 3.70 -6.87 15.42
C LEU A 38 3.14 -6.05 14.25
N ILE A 39 2.98 -6.65 13.07
CA ILE A 39 2.32 -6.00 11.92
C ILE A 39 0.90 -5.59 12.29
N TRP A 40 0.15 -6.47 12.95
CA TRP A 40 -1.21 -6.13 13.38
C TRP A 40 -1.26 -5.00 14.41
N VAL A 41 -0.33 -4.95 15.37
CA VAL A 41 -0.21 -3.80 16.29
C VAL A 41 -0.02 -2.49 15.51
N GLY A 42 0.92 -2.46 14.56
CA GLY A 42 1.18 -1.28 13.73
C GLY A 42 -0.04 -0.88 12.88
N ARG A 43 -0.74 -1.84 12.30
CA ARG A 43 -1.94 -1.58 11.46
C ARG A 43 -3.09 -1.03 12.31
N ARG A 44 -3.42 -1.65 13.44
CA ARG A 44 -4.49 -1.20 14.35
C ARG A 44 -4.19 0.18 14.92
N THR A 45 -2.93 0.47 15.26
CA THR A 45 -2.48 1.81 15.65
C THR A 45 -2.73 2.83 14.55
N ALA A 46 -2.41 2.50 13.30
CA ALA A 46 -2.62 3.39 12.16
C ALA A 46 -4.12 3.66 11.88
N TYR A 47 -5.00 2.67 12.07
CA TYR A 47 -6.45 2.84 11.88
C TYR A 47 -7.07 3.84 12.87
N LEU A 48 -6.46 4.02 14.04
CA LEU A 48 -6.81 5.07 14.99
C LEU A 48 -6.28 6.47 14.62
N GLY A 49 -5.61 6.62 13.47
CA GLY A 49 -5.00 7.87 13.03
C GLY A 49 -3.66 8.18 13.72
N ARG A 50 -3.10 7.24 14.49
CA ARG A 50 -1.83 7.38 15.23
C ARG A 50 -0.65 7.02 14.29
N PHE A 51 -0.53 7.75 13.16
CA PHE A 51 0.36 7.37 12.07
C PHE A 51 1.85 7.40 12.43
N ARG A 52 2.29 8.38 13.22
CA ARG A 52 3.70 8.47 13.67
C ARG A 52 4.09 7.32 14.58
N GLU A 53 3.17 6.91 15.45
CA GLU A 53 3.37 5.76 16.32
C GLU A 53 3.41 4.45 15.51
N ALA A 54 2.54 4.29 14.53
CA ALA A 54 2.59 3.15 13.62
C ALA A 54 3.93 3.08 12.84
N ILE A 55 4.47 4.24 12.40
CA ILE A 55 5.80 4.30 11.77
C ILE A 55 6.88 3.79 12.73
N ALA A 56 6.83 4.16 14.01
CA ALA A 56 7.80 3.69 15.00
C ALA A 56 7.69 2.17 15.23
N ILE A 57 6.46 1.63 15.31
CA ILE A 57 6.21 0.18 15.43
C ILE A 57 6.77 -0.58 14.23
N PHE A 58 6.51 -0.13 13.00
CA PHE A 58 7.05 -0.77 11.82
C PHE A 58 8.58 -0.62 11.71
N THR A 59 9.15 0.45 12.25
CA THR A 59 10.61 0.63 12.32
C THR A 59 11.26 -0.37 13.27
N ASP A 60 10.65 -0.65 14.43
CA ASP A 60 11.07 -1.73 15.32
C ASP A 60 10.94 -3.10 14.62
N GLY A 61 9.84 -3.31 13.89
CA GLY A 61 9.64 -4.52 13.10
C GLY A 61 10.74 -4.74 12.04
N ILE A 62 11.13 -3.70 11.32
CA ILE A 62 12.24 -3.76 10.35
C ILE A 62 13.57 -4.10 11.04
N ALA A 63 13.83 -3.56 12.22
CA ALA A 63 15.05 -3.86 12.96
C ALA A 63 15.15 -5.32 13.36
N ARG A 64 14.01 -5.97 13.64
CA ARG A 64 13.91 -7.39 14.02
C ARG A 64 13.83 -8.34 12.83
N HIS A 65 13.13 -7.92 11.77
CA HIS A 65 12.81 -8.71 10.59
C HIS A 65 13.18 -7.94 9.31
N PRO A 66 14.47 -7.70 9.04
CA PRO A 66 14.92 -6.79 7.96
C PRO A 66 14.60 -7.29 6.54
N ASP A 67 14.27 -8.57 6.40
CA ASP A 67 13.93 -9.18 5.11
C ASP A 67 12.42 -9.42 4.93
N ASP A 68 11.59 -8.97 5.87
CA ASP A 68 10.14 -9.02 5.72
C ASP A 68 9.61 -7.76 5.03
N ALA A 69 9.26 -7.89 3.75
CA ALA A 69 8.76 -6.81 2.91
C ALA A 69 7.51 -6.11 3.48
N ARG A 70 6.72 -6.79 4.30
CA ARG A 70 5.45 -6.29 4.83
C ARG A 70 5.67 -5.10 5.76
N PHE A 71 6.73 -5.08 6.56
CA PHE A 71 7.05 -3.95 7.42
C PHE A 71 7.38 -2.69 6.61
N TYR A 72 8.20 -2.81 5.56
CA TYR A 72 8.50 -1.70 4.66
C TYR A 72 7.25 -1.23 3.93
N ARG A 73 6.43 -2.15 3.41
CA ARG A 73 5.15 -1.84 2.75
C ARG A 73 4.22 -1.04 3.67
N HIS A 74 4.06 -1.45 4.92
CA HIS A 74 3.19 -0.75 5.86
C HIS A 74 3.78 0.58 6.33
N ARG A 75 5.10 0.65 6.61
CA ARG A 75 5.76 1.90 6.97
C ARG A 75 5.72 2.92 5.84
N GLY A 76 6.04 2.52 4.62
CA GLY A 76 5.97 3.34 3.42
C GLY A 76 4.58 3.94 3.21
N HIS A 77 3.53 3.14 3.40
CA HIS A 77 2.15 3.65 3.33
C HIS A 77 1.88 4.73 4.40
N ARG A 78 2.41 4.59 5.62
CA ARG A 78 2.27 5.63 6.65
C ARG A 78 3.09 6.87 6.32
N HIS A 79 4.30 6.73 5.76
CA HIS A 79 5.08 7.85 5.25
C HIS A 79 4.34 8.64 4.17
N LEU A 80 3.65 7.97 3.22
CA LEU A 80 2.74 8.66 2.27
C LEU A 80 1.64 9.44 3.00
N THR A 81 1.01 8.83 4.00
CA THR A 81 -0.08 9.46 4.77
C THR A 81 0.39 10.75 5.45
N VAL A 82 1.60 10.78 5.98
CA VAL A 82 2.18 11.96 6.67
C VAL A 82 2.99 12.86 5.74
N ARG A 83 2.93 12.64 4.42
CA ARG A 83 3.58 13.44 3.35
C ARG A 83 5.11 13.35 3.33
N GLU A 84 5.69 12.32 3.86
CA GLU A 84 7.13 12.01 3.80
C GLU A 84 7.42 11.15 2.57
N ILE A 85 7.22 11.72 1.37
CA ILE A 85 7.17 10.99 0.11
C ILE A 85 8.50 10.28 -0.21
N ASP A 86 9.64 10.92 0.07
CA ASP A 86 10.95 10.33 -0.22
C ASP A 86 11.22 9.09 0.67
N LEU A 87 10.81 9.13 1.94
CA LEU A 87 10.91 7.98 2.84
C LEU A 87 9.96 6.86 2.41
N ALA A 88 8.77 7.20 1.95
CA ALA A 88 7.82 6.22 1.43
C ALA A 88 8.38 5.50 0.19
N ILE A 89 8.97 6.25 -0.76
CA ILE A 89 9.59 5.67 -1.96
C ILE A 89 10.70 4.70 -1.56
N ALA A 90 11.61 5.10 -0.66
CA ALA A 90 12.70 4.25 -0.21
C ALA A 90 12.20 2.94 0.42
N ASP A 91 11.15 3.00 1.24
CA ASP A 91 10.53 1.81 1.82
C ASP A 91 9.89 0.90 0.75
N PHE A 92 9.16 1.46 -0.20
CA PHE A 92 8.54 0.66 -1.25
C PHE A 92 9.56 0.09 -2.24
N GLU A 93 10.65 0.80 -2.56
CA GLU A 93 11.76 0.26 -3.35
C GLU A 93 12.39 -0.96 -2.65
N LYS A 94 12.63 -0.85 -1.33
CA LYS A 94 13.15 -1.98 -0.54
C LYS A 94 12.15 -3.14 -0.50
N ALA A 95 10.86 -2.85 -0.28
CA ALA A 95 9.82 -3.88 -0.31
C ALA A 95 9.73 -4.57 -1.68
N ALA A 96 9.76 -3.82 -2.78
CA ALA A 96 9.73 -4.36 -4.13
C ALA A 96 10.93 -5.27 -4.41
N ALA A 97 12.12 -4.90 -3.94
CA ALA A 97 13.31 -5.75 -4.06
C ALA A 97 13.17 -7.07 -3.28
N LEU A 98 12.55 -7.05 -2.09
CA LEU A 98 12.35 -8.23 -1.26
C LEU A 98 11.30 -9.20 -1.81
N VAL A 99 10.26 -8.70 -2.50
CA VAL A 99 9.21 -9.56 -3.09
C VAL A 99 9.50 -9.98 -4.52
N LYS A 100 10.61 -9.51 -5.09
CA LYS A 100 10.99 -9.89 -6.44
C LYS A 100 11.14 -11.42 -6.52
N ASP A 101 10.51 -11.99 -7.53
CA ASP A 101 10.51 -13.45 -7.80
C ASP A 101 9.86 -14.30 -6.67
N GLN A 102 9.15 -13.67 -5.73
CA GLN A 102 8.38 -14.36 -4.71
C GLN A 102 6.90 -14.51 -5.12
N PRO A 103 6.22 -15.57 -4.67
CA PRO A 103 4.76 -15.67 -4.83
C PRO A 103 4.05 -14.49 -4.17
N ASP A 104 3.03 -13.94 -4.82
CA ASP A 104 2.22 -12.88 -4.24
C ASP A 104 1.32 -13.41 -3.13
N GLN A 105 1.01 -12.58 -2.14
CA GLN A 105 0.23 -12.92 -0.97
C GLN A 105 -0.99 -12.00 -0.85
N VAL A 106 -2.18 -12.58 -0.61
CA VAL A 106 -3.38 -11.81 -0.27
C VAL A 106 -3.21 -11.19 1.11
N GLU A 107 -3.50 -9.89 1.23
CA GLU A 107 -3.48 -9.21 2.53
C GLU A 107 -4.74 -9.56 3.34
N PRO A 108 -4.60 -9.99 4.62
CA PRO A 108 -5.69 -10.65 5.36
C PRO A 108 -6.88 -9.75 5.71
N ASP A 109 -6.75 -8.42 5.65
CA ASP A 109 -7.84 -7.47 5.91
C ASP A 109 -8.21 -6.63 4.69
N GLY A 110 -7.71 -7.01 3.51
CA GLY A 110 -8.15 -6.44 2.25
C GLY A 110 -9.63 -6.75 2.02
N GLN A 111 -10.43 -5.70 1.73
CA GLN A 111 -11.82 -5.92 1.38
C GLN A 111 -11.91 -6.53 -0.03
N PRO A 112 -12.62 -7.64 -0.21
CA PRO A 112 -12.87 -8.17 -1.54
C PRO A 112 -13.83 -7.25 -2.31
N ASN A 113 -13.86 -7.40 -3.64
CA ASN A 113 -14.86 -6.72 -4.45
C ASN A 113 -16.27 -7.35 -4.26
N ALA A 114 -17.28 -6.82 -4.96
CA ALA A 114 -18.66 -7.29 -4.88
C ALA A 114 -18.84 -8.78 -5.26
N ARG A 115 -17.86 -9.38 -5.93
CA ARG A 115 -17.81 -10.79 -6.33
C ARG A 115 -17.04 -11.68 -5.35
N ASN A 116 -16.66 -11.14 -4.21
CA ASN A 116 -15.81 -11.80 -3.21
C ASN A 116 -14.42 -12.18 -3.73
N ILE A 117 -13.89 -11.43 -4.72
CA ILE A 117 -12.53 -11.61 -5.23
C ILE A 117 -11.59 -10.71 -4.41
N PRO A 118 -10.50 -11.26 -3.83
CA PRO A 118 -9.51 -10.45 -3.13
C PRO A 118 -8.88 -9.40 -4.06
N THR A 119 -8.93 -8.14 -3.66
CA THR A 119 -8.36 -7.01 -4.43
C THR A 119 -7.07 -6.48 -3.83
N SER A 120 -6.70 -6.92 -2.62
CA SER A 120 -5.54 -6.44 -1.90
C SER A 120 -4.49 -7.54 -1.75
N THR A 121 -3.37 -7.41 -2.45
CA THR A 121 -2.22 -8.29 -2.32
C THR A 121 -0.97 -7.51 -1.97
N LEU A 122 0.04 -8.18 -1.42
CA LEU A 122 1.29 -7.55 -1.00
C LEU A 122 1.98 -6.85 -2.18
N GLN A 123 2.19 -7.56 -3.29
CA GLN A 123 2.88 -7.00 -4.45
C GLN A 123 2.06 -5.89 -5.12
N SER A 124 0.75 -6.07 -5.29
CA SER A 124 -0.10 -5.03 -5.87
C SER A 124 -0.04 -3.74 -5.04
N ASN A 125 -0.08 -3.84 -3.71
CA ASN A 125 0.03 -2.67 -2.84
C ASN A 125 1.42 -2.02 -2.87
N ILE A 126 2.49 -2.80 -2.94
CA ILE A 126 3.86 -2.26 -3.03
C ILE A 126 4.01 -1.46 -4.32
N TYR A 127 3.74 -2.04 -5.49
CA TYR A 127 3.92 -1.36 -6.77
C TYR A 127 2.95 -0.20 -6.96
N TYR A 128 1.69 -0.33 -6.51
CA TYR A 128 0.72 0.75 -6.56
C TYR A 128 1.21 2.00 -5.80
N HIS A 129 1.65 1.82 -4.57
CA HIS A 129 2.06 2.96 -3.73
C HIS A 129 3.45 3.51 -4.11
N LEU A 130 4.35 2.67 -4.61
CA LEU A 130 5.63 3.12 -5.18
C LEU A 130 5.40 4.03 -6.39
N ALA A 131 4.58 3.57 -7.34
CA ALA A 131 4.24 4.35 -8.52
C ALA A 131 3.53 5.66 -8.17
N LEU A 132 2.63 5.63 -7.19
CA LEU A 132 1.99 6.84 -6.66
C LEU A 132 3.01 7.78 -6.04
N GLY A 133 4.00 7.27 -5.30
CA GLY A 133 5.11 8.05 -4.73
C GLY A 133 5.88 8.80 -5.83
N TYR A 134 6.29 8.12 -6.89
CA TYR A 134 6.95 8.76 -8.04
C TYR A 134 6.06 9.79 -8.73
N TYR A 135 4.76 9.49 -8.92
CA TYR A 135 3.82 10.43 -9.51
C TYR A 135 3.71 11.72 -8.68
N LEU A 136 3.62 11.61 -7.35
CA LEU A 136 3.58 12.75 -6.44
C LEU A 136 4.86 13.59 -6.48
N LYS A 137 6.00 12.96 -6.72
CA LYS A 137 7.30 13.64 -6.95
C LYS A 137 7.42 14.20 -8.35
N ARG A 138 6.44 14.01 -9.22
CA ARG A 138 6.44 14.41 -10.64
C ARG A 138 7.49 13.66 -11.48
N ASP A 139 7.98 12.55 -10.99
CA ASP A 139 8.82 11.63 -11.77
C ASP A 139 7.91 10.69 -12.58
N PHE A 140 7.31 11.25 -13.62
CA PHE A 140 6.30 10.55 -14.41
C PHE A 140 6.86 9.38 -15.22
N ALA A 141 8.15 9.39 -15.51
CA ALA A 141 8.81 8.28 -16.20
C ALA A 141 8.90 7.07 -15.28
N ARG A 142 9.49 7.20 -14.09
CA ARG A 142 9.53 6.10 -13.11
C ARG A 142 8.12 5.68 -12.65
N ALA A 143 7.21 6.64 -12.52
CA ALA A 143 5.82 6.30 -12.23
C ALA A 143 5.22 5.38 -13.30
N ALA A 144 5.37 5.72 -14.60
CA ALA A 144 4.86 4.90 -15.69
C ALA A 144 5.48 3.49 -15.71
N ASP A 145 6.80 3.38 -15.50
CA ASP A 145 7.48 2.08 -15.47
C ASP A 145 7.00 1.22 -14.30
N THR A 146 6.80 1.82 -13.13
CA THR A 146 6.28 1.11 -11.96
C THR A 146 4.80 0.74 -12.10
N TRP A 147 3.98 1.57 -12.79
CA TRP A 147 2.60 1.20 -13.10
C TRP A 147 2.50 0.02 -14.08
N ARG A 148 3.46 -0.14 -15.01
CA ARG A 148 3.55 -1.36 -15.83
C ARG A 148 3.79 -2.58 -14.95
N GLN A 149 4.74 -2.52 -14.02
CA GLN A 149 4.98 -3.59 -13.04
C GLN A 149 3.74 -3.88 -12.19
N ALA A 150 3.02 -2.84 -11.74
CA ALA A 150 1.76 -3.03 -11.01
C ALA A 150 0.74 -3.80 -11.85
N ARG A 151 0.61 -3.52 -13.17
CA ARG A 151 -0.28 -4.27 -14.06
C ARG A 151 0.14 -5.73 -14.24
N ASP A 152 1.43 -6.02 -14.22
CA ASP A 152 1.94 -7.38 -14.43
C ASP A 152 1.62 -8.31 -13.25
N VAL A 153 1.49 -7.76 -12.04
CA VAL A 153 1.21 -8.53 -10.83
C VAL A 153 -0.29 -8.63 -10.49
N VAL A 154 -1.15 -7.77 -11.04
CA VAL A 154 -2.59 -7.80 -10.73
C VAL A 154 -3.28 -9.02 -11.33
N ARG A 155 -4.30 -9.54 -10.61
CA ARG A 155 -5.04 -10.76 -10.99
C ARG A 155 -6.56 -10.53 -11.04
N ASN A 156 -7.01 -9.29 -10.90
CA ASN A 156 -8.43 -8.92 -10.95
C ASN A 156 -8.64 -7.67 -11.80
N ALA A 157 -9.86 -7.49 -12.29
CA ALA A 157 -10.21 -6.39 -13.16
C ALA A 157 -10.15 -5.02 -12.46
N ASP A 158 -10.54 -4.94 -11.17
CA ASP A 158 -10.50 -3.70 -10.40
C ASP A 158 -9.10 -3.08 -10.39
N ASN A 159 -8.10 -3.88 -10.01
CA ASN A 159 -6.71 -3.42 -9.95
C ASN A 159 -6.12 -3.17 -11.34
N LEU A 160 -6.54 -3.94 -12.36
CA LEU A 160 -6.12 -3.71 -13.74
C LEU A 160 -6.60 -2.33 -14.22
N VAL A 161 -7.87 -2.00 -13.99
CA VAL A 161 -8.45 -0.70 -14.34
C VAL A 161 -7.74 0.41 -13.57
N ALA A 162 -7.56 0.26 -12.25
CA ALA A 162 -6.90 1.25 -11.42
C ALA A 162 -5.45 1.52 -11.87
N ALA A 163 -4.65 0.46 -12.08
CA ALA A 163 -3.26 0.60 -12.53
C ALA A 163 -3.17 1.17 -13.95
N SER A 164 -4.08 0.79 -14.85
CA SER A 164 -4.15 1.32 -16.21
C SER A 164 -4.51 2.80 -16.24
N HIS A 165 -5.44 3.23 -15.40
CA HIS A 165 -5.79 4.65 -15.27
C HIS A 165 -4.57 5.49 -14.86
N TRP A 166 -3.86 5.08 -13.84
CA TRP A 166 -2.68 5.81 -13.36
C TRP A 166 -1.50 5.74 -14.35
N LEU A 167 -1.32 4.61 -15.04
CA LEU A 167 -0.34 4.49 -16.11
C LEU A 167 -0.65 5.48 -17.24
N TYR A 168 -1.91 5.54 -17.68
CA TYR A 168 -2.36 6.52 -18.67
C TYR A 168 -2.01 7.95 -18.24
N LEU A 169 -2.38 8.33 -17.01
CA LEU A 169 -2.09 9.68 -16.50
C LEU A 169 -0.58 9.97 -16.45
N SER A 170 0.22 8.99 -16.01
CA SER A 170 1.68 9.13 -15.93
C SER A 170 2.30 9.34 -17.30
N LEU A 171 1.90 8.55 -18.30
CA LEU A 171 2.35 8.67 -19.68
C LEU A 171 1.94 10.01 -20.31
N ARG A 172 0.70 10.46 -20.09
CA ARG A 172 0.25 11.77 -20.55
C ARG A 172 1.09 12.89 -19.95
N ARG A 173 1.42 12.81 -18.66
CA ARG A 173 2.26 13.78 -17.97
C ARG A 173 3.73 13.70 -18.39
N ALA A 174 4.19 12.54 -18.84
CA ALA A 174 5.53 12.34 -19.43
C ALA A 174 5.63 12.75 -20.91
N GLY A 175 4.56 13.24 -21.52
CA GLY A 175 4.51 13.63 -22.94
C GLY A 175 4.38 12.46 -23.93
N LYS A 176 4.07 11.25 -23.44
CA LYS A 176 3.99 10.00 -24.22
C LYS A 176 2.54 9.69 -24.61
N ALA A 177 1.95 10.54 -25.46
CA ALA A 177 0.52 10.48 -25.78
C ALA A 177 0.09 9.20 -26.49
N GLU A 178 0.90 8.68 -27.42
CA GLU A 178 0.59 7.44 -28.16
C GLU A 178 0.66 6.21 -27.25
N GLU A 179 1.71 6.11 -26.41
CA GLU A 179 1.81 5.04 -25.42
C GLU A 179 0.61 5.09 -24.43
N ALA A 180 0.19 6.30 -24.02
CA ALA A 180 -0.96 6.47 -23.15
C ALA A 180 -2.25 5.95 -23.81
N ALA A 181 -2.52 6.27 -25.09
CA ALA A 181 -3.69 5.77 -25.81
C ALA A 181 -3.70 4.23 -25.88
N ALA A 182 -2.55 3.61 -26.11
CA ALA A 182 -2.43 2.15 -26.19
C ALA A 182 -2.77 1.44 -24.86
N VAL A 183 -2.56 2.10 -23.71
CA VAL A 183 -2.90 1.53 -22.38
C VAL A 183 -4.39 1.25 -22.24
N LEU A 184 -5.25 2.01 -22.90
CA LEU A 184 -6.70 1.92 -22.78
C LEU A 184 -7.32 0.83 -23.65
N VAL A 185 -6.61 0.34 -24.68
CA VAL A 185 -7.13 -0.65 -25.64
C VAL A 185 -7.67 -1.94 -24.98
N PRO A 186 -7.00 -2.52 -23.96
CA PRO A 186 -7.50 -3.71 -23.27
C PRO A 186 -8.60 -3.43 -22.23
N ILE A 187 -8.94 -2.16 -22.01
CA ILE A 187 -9.94 -1.76 -21.00
C ILE A 187 -11.25 -1.48 -21.71
N ASP A 188 -12.21 -2.37 -21.60
CA ASP A 188 -13.53 -2.23 -22.19
C ASP A 188 -14.67 -2.52 -21.18
N ALA A 189 -15.90 -2.24 -21.61
CA ALA A 189 -17.10 -2.40 -20.76
C ALA A 189 -17.42 -3.85 -20.36
N ARG A 190 -16.72 -4.84 -20.93
CA ARG A 190 -16.88 -6.26 -20.57
C ARG A 190 -16.00 -6.66 -19.40
N LEU A 191 -15.07 -5.79 -18.98
CA LEU A 191 -14.32 -5.99 -17.74
C LEU A 191 -15.28 -5.86 -16.56
N GLU A 192 -15.42 -6.93 -15.85
CA GLU A 192 -16.28 -7.02 -14.67
C GLU A 192 -15.49 -6.56 -13.43
N VAL A 193 -15.76 -5.33 -12.99
CA VAL A 193 -15.20 -4.69 -11.79
C VAL A 193 -16.22 -4.65 -10.67
#